data_7505c327078ff6b2c05b6bb496e3b8a4
#
_entry.id   7505c327078ff6b2c05b6bb496e3b8a4
#
_cell.length_a   1.000
_cell.length_b   1.000
_cell.length_c   1.000
_cell.angle_alpha   90.00
_cell.angle_beta   90.00
_cell.angle_gamma   90.00
#
_symmetry.space_group_name_H-M   'P 1'
#
loop_
_entity.id
_entity.type
_entity.pdbx_description
1 polymer ?
#
loop_
_entity_poly.entity_id
_entity_poly.type
_entity_poly.pdbx_seq_one_letter_code
_entity_poly.pdbx_strand_id
1 'polypeptide(L)'
;MAPPVEPPVEPPVEPRVYLAGPDVFFPDPEAWIARKKTLCAQYGLTGVSPLDPLPEEPASWAAYPLWRQIAARNEVHIRSCQAVIANLTPFRGPSADVGTVYEVGFARALGLVVFGYATTAVPFLPRTLTALNGTARENPGGSWSDADGLLIEQFGLFDNLMIEGGITDSGGVLITGDTDRWTDLTMFERCVSLMARALRP
;
A
#
# COMPACT_ATOMS: atom_id res chain seq x y z
N MET A 1 -8.69 -42.98 -37.30
CA MET A 1 -8.99 -42.35 -36.03
C MET A 1 -8.37 -40.94 -36.08
N ALA A 2 -9.18 -39.90 -35.95
CA ALA A 2 -8.65 -38.53 -35.81
C ALA A 2 -7.98 -38.38 -34.43
N PRO A 3 -6.85 -37.64 -34.30
CA PRO A 3 -6.24 -37.36 -33.00
C PRO A 3 -7.22 -36.62 -32.10
N PRO A 4 -7.16 -36.84 -30.77
CA PRO A 4 -8.00 -36.10 -29.83
C PRO A 4 -7.67 -34.61 -29.94
N VAL A 5 -8.73 -33.78 -30.06
CA VAL A 5 -8.62 -32.32 -30.02
C VAL A 5 -8.33 -31.93 -28.56
N GLU A 6 -7.15 -31.42 -28.28
CA GLU A 6 -6.84 -30.85 -26.95
C GLU A 6 -7.82 -29.69 -26.64
N PRO A 7 -8.39 -29.66 -25.43
CA PRO A 7 -9.24 -28.54 -25.03
C PRO A 7 -8.43 -27.24 -25.09
N PRO A 8 -9.07 -26.09 -25.43
CA PRO A 8 -8.39 -24.80 -25.44
C PRO A 8 -7.82 -24.53 -24.04
N VAL A 9 -6.53 -24.21 -23.98
CA VAL A 9 -5.86 -23.76 -22.74
C VAL A 9 -6.43 -22.38 -22.44
N GLU A 10 -7.18 -22.25 -21.35
CA GLU A 10 -7.64 -20.94 -20.89
C GLU A 10 -6.41 -20.08 -20.60
N PRO A 11 -6.41 -18.80 -21.03
CA PRO A 11 -5.30 -17.90 -20.71
C PRO A 11 -5.14 -17.81 -19.20
N PRO A 12 -3.91 -17.77 -18.68
CA PRO A 12 -3.65 -17.65 -17.24
C PRO A 12 -4.34 -16.41 -16.70
N VAL A 13 -5.10 -16.56 -15.62
CA VAL A 13 -5.74 -15.43 -14.94
C VAL A 13 -4.65 -14.54 -14.35
N GLU A 14 -4.63 -13.27 -14.75
CA GLU A 14 -3.67 -12.31 -14.23
C GLU A 14 -3.83 -12.13 -12.71
N PRO A 15 -2.73 -12.17 -11.94
CA PRO A 15 -2.79 -11.93 -10.49
C PRO A 15 -3.38 -10.55 -10.17
N ARG A 16 -4.29 -10.49 -9.22
CA ARG A 16 -4.94 -9.27 -8.74
C ARG A 16 -4.11 -8.66 -7.62
N VAL A 17 -3.87 -7.36 -7.69
CA VAL A 17 -3.06 -6.61 -6.71
C VAL A 17 -3.86 -5.42 -6.20
N TYR A 18 -4.10 -5.35 -4.89
CA TYR A 18 -4.79 -4.21 -4.29
C TYR A 18 -3.85 -3.01 -4.18
N LEU A 19 -4.35 -1.85 -4.59
CA LEU A 19 -3.60 -0.58 -4.62
C LEU A 19 -3.99 0.26 -3.41
N ALA A 20 -3.34 -0.03 -2.27
CA ALA A 20 -3.53 0.71 -1.03
C ALA A 20 -2.86 2.09 -1.09
N GLY A 21 -3.49 3.10 -0.53
CA GLY A 21 -2.86 4.42 -0.45
C GLY A 21 -3.84 5.58 -0.35
N PRO A 22 -3.33 6.77 0.00
CA PRO A 22 -4.12 8.01 0.07
C PRO A 22 -4.44 8.59 -1.32
N ASP A 23 -4.23 7.82 -2.37
CA ASP A 23 -4.47 8.24 -3.77
C ASP A 23 -5.93 8.64 -4.02
N VAL A 24 -6.86 8.11 -3.21
CA VAL A 24 -8.30 8.47 -3.24
C VAL A 24 -8.58 9.94 -2.86
N PHE A 25 -7.61 10.61 -2.25
CA PHE A 25 -7.71 12.03 -1.87
C PHE A 25 -7.13 13.00 -2.91
N PHE A 26 -6.65 12.51 -4.04
CA PHE A 26 -6.17 13.37 -5.12
C PHE A 26 -7.32 14.16 -5.74
N PRO A 27 -7.05 15.32 -6.36
CA PRO A 27 -8.10 16.12 -7.03
C PRO A 27 -8.85 15.37 -8.11
N ASP A 28 -8.17 14.46 -8.84
CA ASP A 28 -8.73 13.54 -9.84
C ASP A 28 -8.27 12.12 -9.52
N PRO A 29 -8.89 11.45 -8.53
CA PRO A 29 -8.43 10.16 -8.08
C PRO A 29 -8.67 9.05 -9.11
N GLU A 30 -9.73 9.16 -9.91
CA GLU A 30 -10.06 8.16 -10.94
C GLU A 30 -9.01 8.14 -12.05
N ALA A 31 -8.65 9.30 -12.60
CA ALA A 31 -7.60 9.40 -13.61
C ALA A 31 -6.23 8.97 -13.06
N TRP A 32 -5.94 9.29 -11.80
CA TRP A 32 -4.71 8.88 -11.14
C TRP A 32 -4.62 7.35 -10.99
N ILE A 33 -5.68 6.74 -10.47
CA ILE A 33 -5.77 5.29 -10.29
C ILE A 33 -5.74 4.56 -11.65
N ALA A 34 -6.38 5.10 -12.68
CA ALA A 34 -6.34 4.54 -14.04
C ALA A 34 -4.90 4.43 -14.56
N ARG A 35 -4.05 5.44 -14.32
CA ARG A 35 -2.61 5.38 -14.67
C ARG A 35 -1.89 4.25 -13.94
N LYS A 36 -2.14 4.07 -12.65
CA LYS A 36 -1.55 2.98 -11.85
C LYS A 36 -2.00 1.61 -12.34
N LYS A 37 -3.29 1.45 -12.67
CA LYS A 37 -3.83 0.21 -13.26
C LYS A 37 -3.22 -0.10 -14.61
N THR A 38 -3.01 0.93 -15.46
CA THR A 38 -2.32 0.77 -16.74
C THR A 38 -0.90 0.23 -16.54
N LEU A 39 -0.15 0.75 -15.57
CA LEU A 39 1.16 0.21 -15.22
C LEU A 39 1.07 -1.24 -14.74
N CYS A 40 0.13 -1.58 -13.87
CA CYS A 40 -0.07 -2.99 -13.47
C CYS A 40 -0.28 -3.90 -14.68
N ALA A 41 -1.18 -3.52 -15.59
CA ALA A 41 -1.49 -4.31 -16.79
C ALA A 41 -0.28 -4.51 -17.71
N GLN A 42 0.60 -3.51 -17.85
CA GLN A 42 1.85 -3.64 -18.63
C GLN A 42 2.79 -4.74 -18.10
N TYR A 43 2.65 -5.10 -16.84
CA TYR A 43 3.43 -6.17 -16.20
C TYR A 43 2.64 -7.47 -15.98
N GLY A 44 1.42 -7.58 -16.54
CA GLY A 44 0.55 -8.77 -16.43
C GLY A 44 -0.11 -8.90 -15.06
N LEU A 45 -0.41 -7.78 -14.42
CA LEU A 45 -1.12 -7.71 -13.14
C LEU A 45 -2.44 -6.94 -13.30
N THR A 46 -3.48 -7.36 -12.61
CA THR A 46 -4.73 -6.63 -12.51
C THR A 46 -4.74 -5.76 -11.24
N GLY A 47 -4.61 -4.44 -11.39
CA GLY A 47 -4.73 -3.49 -10.27
C GLY A 47 -6.17 -3.34 -9.79
N VAL A 48 -6.40 -3.49 -8.48
CA VAL A 48 -7.68 -3.31 -7.81
C VAL A 48 -7.62 -2.10 -6.89
N SER A 49 -8.55 -1.17 -7.04
CA SER A 49 -8.57 0.10 -6.30
C SER A 49 -9.71 0.14 -5.28
N PRO A 50 -9.58 0.92 -4.18
CA PRO A 50 -10.69 1.26 -3.29
C PRO A 50 -11.93 1.85 -3.99
N LEU A 51 -11.73 2.50 -5.15
CA LEU A 51 -12.81 3.13 -5.93
C LEU A 51 -13.51 2.17 -6.90
N ASP A 52 -13.05 0.93 -7.02
CA ASP A 52 -13.68 -0.03 -7.92
C ASP A 52 -15.04 -0.48 -7.37
N PRO A 53 -16.04 -0.67 -8.22
CA PRO A 53 -17.26 -1.30 -7.80
C PRO A 53 -17.02 -2.77 -7.46
N LEU A 54 -17.78 -3.31 -6.50
CA LEU A 54 -17.88 -4.75 -6.34
C LEU A 54 -18.84 -5.32 -7.39
N PRO A 55 -18.63 -6.56 -7.87
CA PRO A 55 -19.59 -7.22 -8.74
C PRO A 55 -20.98 -7.32 -8.12
N GLU A 56 -21.04 -7.52 -6.79
CA GLU A 56 -22.27 -7.57 -6.01
C GLU A 56 -21.98 -7.11 -4.58
N GLU A 57 -22.81 -6.19 -4.08
CA GLU A 57 -22.77 -5.76 -2.69
C GLU A 57 -23.92 -6.44 -1.91
N PRO A 58 -23.65 -6.95 -0.69
CA PRO A 58 -24.72 -7.50 0.15
C PRO A 58 -25.82 -6.48 0.39
N ALA A 59 -27.09 -6.84 0.13
CA ALA A 59 -28.23 -5.93 0.33
C ALA A 59 -28.31 -5.36 1.75
N SER A 60 -27.81 -6.09 2.76
CA SER A 60 -27.71 -5.63 4.15
C SER A 60 -26.82 -4.40 4.33
N TRP A 61 -25.90 -4.13 3.43
CA TRP A 61 -25.00 -2.96 3.51
C TRP A 61 -25.73 -1.64 3.26
N ALA A 62 -26.88 -1.67 2.57
CA ALA A 62 -27.70 -0.48 2.37
C ALA A 62 -28.13 0.17 3.71
N ALA A 63 -28.18 -0.59 4.79
CA ALA A 63 -28.45 -0.10 6.15
C ALA A 63 -27.23 0.52 6.85
N TYR A 64 -26.02 0.36 6.31
CA TYR A 64 -24.80 0.89 6.91
C TYR A 64 -24.60 2.36 6.54
N PRO A 65 -24.04 3.19 7.44
CA PRO A 65 -23.55 4.51 7.06
C PRO A 65 -22.45 4.38 6.01
N LEU A 66 -22.29 5.40 5.15
CA LEU A 66 -21.39 5.37 3.98
C LEU A 66 -19.95 4.96 4.33
N TRP A 67 -19.39 5.50 5.43
CA TRP A 67 -18.03 5.15 5.84
C TRP A 67 -17.85 3.65 6.10
N ARG A 68 -18.88 2.98 6.63
CA ARG A 68 -18.86 1.53 6.91
C ARG A 68 -18.97 0.72 5.62
N GLN A 69 -19.77 1.19 4.65
CA GLN A 69 -19.86 0.56 3.33
C GLN A 69 -18.50 0.61 2.64
N ILE A 70 -17.81 1.78 2.68
CA ILE A 70 -16.47 1.95 2.10
C ILE A 70 -15.47 1.00 2.77
N ALA A 71 -15.42 0.96 4.10
CA ALA A 71 -14.51 0.07 4.82
C ALA A 71 -14.75 -1.41 4.46
N ALA A 72 -16.01 -1.85 4.46
CA ALA A 72 -16.36 -3.22 4.10
C ALA A 72 -15.97 -3.55 2.63
N ARG A 73 -16.18 -2.61 1.70
CA ARG A 73 -15.79 -2.76 0.30
C ARG A 73 -14.29 -2.93 0.14
N ASN A 74 -13.49 -2.10 0.83
CA ASN A 74 -12.03 -2.19 0.79
C ASN A 74 -11.54 -3.55 1.30
N GLU A 75 -12.09 -4.07 2.41
CA GLU A 75 -11.74 -5.40 2.89
C GLU A 75 -12.10 -6.53 1.90
N VAL A 76 -13.24 -6.43 1.20
CA VAL A 76 -13.60 -7.40 0.15
C VAL A 76 -12.61 -7.32 -1.03
N HIS A 77 -12.21 -6.12 -1.44
CA HIS A 77 -11.21 -5.96 -2.48
C HIS A 77 -9.88 -6.59 -2.08
N ILE A 78 -9.38 -6.32 -0.87
CA ILE A 78 -8.13 -6.91 -0.37
C ILE A 78 -8.22 -8.45 -0.37
N ARG A 79 -9.31 -9.03 0.12
CA ARG A 79 -9.54 -10.49 0.13
C ARG A 79 -9.58 -11.10 -1.27
N SER A 80 -9.96 -10.34 -2.29
CA SER A 80 -10.02 -10.78 -3.68
C SER A 80 -8.67 -10.73 -4.41
N CYS A 81 -7.61 -10.25 -3.74
CA CYS A 81 -6.28 -10.07 -4.31
C CYS A 81 -5.28 -11.11 -3.80
N GLN A 82 -4.20 -11.31 -4.53
CA GLN A 82 -3.07 -12.16 -4.17
C GLN A 82 -1.97 -11.37 -3.48
N ALA A 83 -1.96 -10.04 -3.64
CA ALA A 83 -0.95 -9.17 -3.06
C ALA A 83 -1.46 -7.74 -2.90
N VAL A 84 -0.68 -6.91 -2.20
CA VAL A 84 -0.95 -5.48 -2.00
C VAL A 84 0.29 -4.66 -2.37
N ILE A 85 0.09 -3.54 -3.07
CA ILE A 85 1.10 -2.48 -3.23
C ILE A 85 0.57 -1.23 -2.51
N ALA A 86 1.29 -0.82 -1.45
CA ALA A 86 0.91 0.27 -0.58
C ALA A 86 1.72 1.54 -0.84
N ASN A 87 1.04 2.68 -1.04
CA ASN A 87 1.65 3.99 -1.06
C ASN A 87 1.85 4.48 0.38
N LEU A 88 3.08 4.43 0.86
CA LEU A 88 3.48 4.81 2.22
C LEU A 88 4.16 6.19 2.27
N THR A 89 4.04 6.98 1.20
CA THR A 89 4.48 8.39 1.22
C THR A 89 3.85 9.09 2.42
N PRO A 90 4.62 9.83 3.24
CA PRO A 90 4.11 10.52 4.43
C PRO A 90 2.89 11.38 4.10
N PHE A 91 1.80 11.19 4.84
CA PHE A 91 0.51 11.81 4.55
C PHE A 91 -0.03 12.56 5.77
N ARG A 92 -0.16 13.88 5.64
CA ARG A 92 -0.67 14.76 6.72
C ARG A 92 0.10 14.68 8.04
N GLY A 93 1.33 14.21 7.98
CA GLY A 93 2.21 14.05 9.13
C GLY A 93 3.48 13.28 8.75
N PRO A 94 4.28 12.85 9.74
CA PRO A 94 5.56 12.18 9.47
C PRO A 94 5.43 10.73 9.00
N SER A 95 4.24 10.11 9.14
CA SER A 95 3.98 8.70 8.83
C SER A 95 3.02 8.55 7.65
N ALA A 96 2.87 7.32 7.17
CA ALA A 96 1.90 6.94 6.15
C ALA A 96 0.45 7.21 6.59
N ASP A 97 -0.48 7.23 5.63
CA ASP A 97 -1.91 7.31 5.90
C ASP A 97 -2.39 6.14 6.77
N VAL A 98 -3.15 6.44 7.82
CA VAL A 98 -3.61 5.43 8.80
C VAL A 98 -4.54 4.38 8.20
N GLY A 99 -5.34 4.74 7.19
CA GLY A 99 -6.19 3.79 6.45
C GLY A 99 -5.33 2.80 5.66
N THR A 100 -4.31 3.31 4.99
CA THR A 100 -3.33 2.49 4.27
C THR A 100 -2.59 1.54 5.21
N VAL A 101 -2.20 2.00 6.39
CA VAL A 101 -1.56 1.15 7.42
C VAL A 101 -2.47 0.03 7.89
N TYR A 102 -3.76 0.32 8.11
CA TYR A 102 -4.76 -0.71 8.40
C TYR A 102 -4.83 -1.77 7.29
N GLU A 103 -4.88 -1.34 6.03
CA GLU A 103 -4.95 -2.23 4.86
C GLU A 103 -3.71 -3.12 4.73
N VAL A 104 -2.51 -2.58 5.01
CA VAL A 104 -1.24 -3.34 5.09
C VAL A 104 -1.32 -4.42 6.18
N GLY A 105 -1.74 -4.06 7.37
CA GLY A 105 -1.90 -5.00 8.49
C GLY A 105 -2.92 -6.09 8.20
N PHE A 106 -4.06 -5.71 7.59
CA PHE A 106 -5.12 -6.63 7.21
C PHE A 106 -4.66 -7.62 6.12
N ALA A 107 -3.98 -7.12 5.08
CA ALA A 107 -3.41 -7.95 4.03
C ALA A 107 -2.39 -8.97 4.58
N ARG A 108 -1.48 -8.51 5.46
CA ARG A 108 -0.52 -9.39 6.12
C ARG A 108 -1.21 -10.49 6.94
N ALA A 109 -2.26 -10.15 7.69
CA ALA A 109 -3.02 -11.12 8.48
C ALA A 109 -3.73 -12.18 7.61
N LEU A 110 -4.02 -11.84 6.34
CA LEU A 110 -4.55 -12.77 5.34
C LEU A 110 -3.46 -13.62 4.66
N GLY A 111 -2.18 -13.40 4.98
CA GLY A 111 -1.05 -14.10 4.35
C GLY A 111 -0.69 -13.55 2.95
N LEU A 112 -1.16 -12.36 2.59
CA LEU A 112 -0.83 -11.73 1.32
C LEU A 112 0.58 -11.13 1.37
N VAL A 113 1.29 -11.18 0.24
CA VAL A 113 2.54 -10.44 0.07
C VAL A 113 2.23 -8.95 -0.05
N VAL A 114 2.95 -8.11 0.73
CA VAL A 114 2.76 -6.67 0.74
C VAL A 114 4.04 -5.97 0.30
N PHE A 115 3.97 -5.18 -0.76
CA PHE A 115 5.04 -4.27 -1.15
C PHE A 115 4.64 -2.84 -0.79
N GLY A 116 5.61 -2.06 -0.30
CA GLY A 116 5.43 -0.65 -0.02
C GLY A 116 6.28 0.22 -0.95
N TYR A 117 5.81 1.43 -1.23
CA TYR A 117 6.65 2.46 -1.83
C TYR A 117 6.38 3.82 -1.21
N ALA A 118 7.40 4.70 -1.29
CA ALA A 118 7.26 6.10 -0.95
C ALA A 118 8.06 6.97 -1.91
N THR A 119 7.65 8.22 -2.12
CA THR A 119 8.33 9.17 -3.01
C THR A 119 9.52 9.85 -2.35
N THR A 120 9.65 9.76 -1.03
CA THR A 120 10.79 10.27 -0.26
C THR A 120 11.59 9.13 0.36
N ALA A 121 12.89 9.33 0.58
CA ALA A 121 13.76 8.40 1.30
C ALA A 121 14.10 8.88 2.73
N VAL A 122 13.56 10.02 3.17
CA VAL A 122 13.84 10.56 4.50
C VAL A 122 13.30 9.62 5.57
N PRO A 123 14.12 9.13 6.53
CA PRO A 123 13.67 8.21 7.58
C PRO A 123 12.63 8.83 8.52
N PHE A 124 11.96 7.96 9.30
CA PHE A 124 10.88 8.34 10.21
C PHE A 124 11.30 9.37 11.26
N LEU A 125 12.45 9.17 11.95
CA LEU A 125 12.91 10.07 13.01
C LEU A 125 13.12 11.51 12.51
N PRO A 126 13.92 11.79 11.46
CA PRO A 126 14.08 13.15 10.94
C PRO A 126 12.75 13.81 10.54
N ARG A 127 11.83 13.06 9.94
CA ARG A 127 10.49 13.59 9.59
C ARG A 127 9.68 13.94 10.82
N THR A 128 9.74 13.11 11.86
CA THR A 128 9.04 13.35 13.13
C THR A 128 9.61 14.58 13.84
N LEU A 129 10.95 14.72 13.91
CA LEU A 129 11.59 15.89 14.49
C LEU A 129 11.18 17.18 13.74
N THR A 130 11.12 17.13 12.43
CA THR A 130 10.65 18.25 11.60
C THR A 130 9.18 18.59 11.91
N ALA A 131 8.31 17.58 12.00
CA ALA A 131 6.90 17.78 12.30
C ALA A 131 6.64 18.34 13.70
N LEU A 132 7.49 17.99 14.67
CA LEU A 132 7.45 18.53 16.05
C LEU A 132 8.02 19.94 16.17
N ASN A 133 8.55 20.51 15.10
CA ASN A 133 8.92 21.93 14.99
C ASN A 133 9.77 22.46 16.17
N GLY A 134 10.80 21.72 16.56
CA GLY A 134 11.75 22.12 17.60
C GLY A 134 11.27 21.87 19.04
N THR A 135 10.15 21.20 19.26
CA THR A 135 9.68 20.83 20.62
C THR A 135 10.27 19.49 21.10
N ALA A 136 10.85 18.70 20.21
CA ALA A 136 11.54 17.47 20.57
C ALA A 136 12.85 17.73 21.32
N ARG A 137 13.23 16.80 22.19
CA ARG A 137 14.46 16.85 23.01
C ARG A 137 15.25 15.58 22.85
N GLU A 138 16.57 15.71 22.71
CA GLU A 138 17.49 14.61 22.83
C GLU A 138 17.73 14.28 24.32
N ASN A 139 17.58 13.01 24.68
CA ASN A 139 17.76 12.51 26.02
C ASN A 139 19.22 12.07 26.25
N PRO A 140 19.67 11.98 27.50
CA PRO A 140 20.93 11.29 27.81
C PRO A 140 20.92 9.86 27.24
N GLY A 141 21.93 9.54 26.41
CA GLY A 141 21.99 8.24 25.72
C GLY A 141 21.49 8.25 24.27
N GLY A 142 21.12 9.44 23.75
CA GLY A 142 20.86 9.64 22.31
C GLY A 142 19.45 9.29 21.84
N SER A 143 18.53 8.92 22.73
CA SER A 143 17.11 8.78 22.37
C SER A 143 16.42 10.15 22.28
N TRP A 144 15.29 10.21 21.56
CA TRP A 144 14.52 11.43 21.41
C TRP A 144 13.14 11.32 22.06
N SER A 145 12.66 12.42 22.62
CA SER A 145 11.30 12.55 23.17
C SER A 145 10.63 13.81 22.64
N ASP A 146 9.30 13.81 22.58
CA ASP A 146 8.49 14.98 22.33
C ASP A 146 8.38 15.90 23.56
N ALA A 147 7.56 16.95 23.49
CA ALA A 147 7.35 17.91 24.56
C ALA A 147 6.73 17.29 25.83
N ASP A 148 5.96 16.22 25.68
CA ASP A 148 5.29 15.49 26.76
C ASP A 148 6.16 14.38 27.34
N GLY A 149 7.37 14.17 26.80
CA GLY A 149 8.31 13.15 27.24
C GLY A 149 8.09 11.78 26.63
N LEU A 150 7.21 11.64 25.63
CA LEU A 150 6.98 10.39 24.91
C LEU A 150 8.15 10.10 23.96
N LEU A 151 8.66 8.88 24.01
CA LEU A 151 9.79 8.46 23.19
C LEU A 151 9.42 8.40 21.71
N ILE A 152 10.34 8.83 20.86
CA ILE A 152 10.23 8.76 19.39
C ILE A 152 11.04 7.55 18.92
N GLU A 153 10.46 6.74 18.02
CA GLU A 153 11.14 5.60 17.42
C GLU A 153 12.36 6.03 16.61
N GLN A 154 13.48 5.32 16.78
CA GLN A 154 14.72 5.61 16.06
C GLN A 154 15.48 4.35 15.65
N PHE A 155 14.78 3.44 14.99
CA PHE A 155 15.37 2.20 14.46
C PHE A 155 16.07 2.39 13.10
N GLY A 156 16.12 3.62 12.59
CA GLY A 156 16.65 3.91 11.24
C GLY A 156 15.70 3.51 10.13
N LEU A 157 14.47 3.15 10.45
CA LEU A 157 13.46 2.72 9.50
C LEU A 157 12.83 3.92 8.77
N PHE A 158 12.21 3.64 7.64
CA PHE A 158 11.47 4.63 6.87
C PHE A 158 10.20 5.10 7.59
N ASP A 159 9.47 4.18 8.24
CA ASP A 159 8.27 4.48 9.01
C ASP A 159 8.23 3.67 10.31
N ASN A 160 7.11 3.63 11.01
CA ASN A 160 6.90 2.86 12.22
C ASN A 160 7.32 1.39 12.02
N LEU A 161 7.96 0.82 13.02
CA LEU A 161 8.51 -0.54 12.99
C LEU A 161 7.49 -1.63 12.61
N MET A 162 6.21 -1.45 12.95
CA MET A 162 5.16 -2.42 12.62
C MET A 162 4.82 -2.43 11.13
N ILE A 163 5.02 -1.31 10.43
CA ILE A 163 4.78 -1.20 8.98
C ILE A 163 5.87 -1.96 8.23
N GLU A 164 7.14 -1.61 8.46
CA GLU A 164 8.25 -2.27 7.78
C GLU A 164 8.43 -3.73 8.19
N GLY A 165 8.25 -4.03 9.48
CA GLY A 165 8.24 -5.41 9.97
C GLY A 165 7.14 -6.25 9.29
N GLY A 166 5.92 -5.70 9.20
CA GLY A 166 4.81 -6.37 8.52
C GLY A 166 5.05 -6.64 7.05
N ILE A 167 5.64 -5.67 6.32
CA ILE A 167 6.01 -5.80 4.91
C ILE A 167 7.10 -6.88 4.75
N THR A 168 8.19 -6.78 5.52
CA THR A 168 9.31 -7.73 5.48
C THR A 168 8.86 -9.16 5.76
N ASP A 169 8.08 -9.36 6.82
CA ASP A 169 7.57 -10.68 7.21
C ASP A 169 6.54 -11.25 6.22
N SER A 170 5.92 -10.42 5.37
CA SER A 170 5.06 -10.88 4.29
C SER A 170 5.84 -11.42 3.09
N GLY A 171 7.16 -11.29 3.09
CA GLY A 171 8.04 -11.58 1.94
C GLY A 171 8.13 -10.43 0.94
N GLY A 172 7.63 -9.23 1.30
CA GLY A 172 7.66 -8.04 0.47
C GLY A 172 8.86 -7.13 0.75
N VAL A 173 8.84 -5.97 0.10
CA VAL A 173 9.87 -4.93 0.24
C VAL A 173 9.24 -3.54 0.28
N LEU A 174 9.91 -2.60 0.95
CA LEU A 174 9.61 -1.18 0.88
C LEU A 174 10.67 -0.49 -0.02
N ILE A 175 10.21 0.27 -1.02
CA ILE A 175 11.04 1.00 -1.97
C ILE A 175 10.83 2.50 -1.76
N THR A 176 11.91 3.23 -1.51
CA THR A 176 11.86 4.67 -1.32
C THR A 176 12.50 5.42 -2.48
N GLY A 177 11.97 6.59 -2.81
CA GLY A 177 12.50 7.52 -3.80
C GLY A 177 13.02 8.80 -3.13
N ASP A 178 13.45 9.74 -3.95
CA ASP A 178 14.01 11.02 -3.52
C ASP A 178 13.38 12.24 -4.20
N THR A 179 12.17 12.05 -4.78
CA THR A 179 11.55 13.09 -5.59
C THR A 179 10.62 14.01 -4.82
N ASP A 180 10.14 13.60 -3.63
CA ASP A 180 9.13 14.27 -2.81
C ASP A 180 7.84 14.69 -3.58
N ARG A 181 7.65 14.14 -4.78
CA ARG A 181 6.49 14.43 -5.63
C ARG A 181 5.48 13.30 -5.60
N TRP A 182 4.31 13.59 -5.08
CA TRP A 182 3.18 12.65 -5.02
C TRP A 182 2.79 12.05 -6.37
N THR A 183 3.02 12.80 -7.46
CA THR A 183 2.68 12.39 -8.83
C THR A 183 3.80 11.60 -9.52
N ASP A 184 4.87 11.24 -8.84
CA ASP A 184 5.93 10.39 -9.36
C ASP A 184 5.56 8.91 -9.20
N LEU A 185 5.43 8.21 -10.30
CA LEU A 185 5.09 6.77 -10.33
C LEU A 185 6.31 5.86 -10.41
N THR A 186 7.53 6.39 -10.39
CA THR A 186 8.76 5.59 -10.56
C THR A 186 8.87 4.49 -9.50
N MET A 187 8.63 4.82 -8.22
CA MET A 187 8.71 3.81 -7.13
C MET A 187 7.54 2.84 -7.18
N PHE A 188 6.35 3.31 -7.55
CA PHE A 188 5.21 2.44 -7.79
C PHE A 188 5.50 1.42 -8.91
N GLU A 189 6.01 1.87 -10.06
CA GLU A 189 6.35 1.00 -11.19
C GLU A 189 7.43 -0.03 -10.80
N ARG A 190 8.43 0.35 -10.01
CA ARG A 190 9.41 -0.61 -9.46
C ARG A 190 8.72 -1.67 -8.59
N CYS A 191 7.78 -1.30 -7.71
CA CYS A 191 6.99 -2.25 -6.95
C CYS A 191 6.22 -3.19 -7.86
N VAL A 192 5.51 -2.67 -8.88
CA VAL A 192 4.77 -3.46 -9.86
C VAL A 192 5.67 -4.48 -10.56
N SER A 193 6.85 -4.05 -11.03
CA SER A 193 7.83 -4.91 -11.69
C SER A 193 8.31 -6.05 -10.79
N LEU A 194 8.62 -5.76 -9.53
CA LEU A 194 9.06 -6.77 -8.56
C LEU A 194 7.92 -7.71 -8.17
N MET A 195 6.72 -7.16 -7.93
CA MET A 195 5.51 -7.94 -7.61
C MET A 195 5.17 -8.93 -8.73
N ALA A 196 5.24 -8.48 -9.99
CA ALA A 196 5.01 -9.35 -11.13
C ALA A 196 6.01 -10.53 -11.22
N ARG A 197 7.23 -10.35 -10.72
CA ARG A 197 8.21 -11.45 -10.60
C ARG A 197 7.90 -12.38 -9.43
N ALA A 198 7.48 -11.82 -8.29
CA ALA A 198 7.17 -12.58 -7.08
C ALA A 198 5.92 -13.45 -7.23
N LEU A 199 4.95 -13.03 -8.05
CA LEU A 199 3.69 -13.75 -8.30
C LEU A 199 3.73 -14.66 -9.53
N ARG A 200 4.84 -14.75 -10.24
CA ARG A 200 5.00 -15.75 -11.33
C ARG A 200 5.08 -17.15 -10.72
N PRO A 201 4.35 -18.11 -11.30
CA PRO A 201 4.41 -19.53 -10.89
C PRO A 201 5.80 -20.14 -11.11
#